data_b7452b1af8598d4e3df91e320f4b6715
#
_entry.id   b7452b1af8598d4e3df91e320f4b6715
#
_cell.length_a   1.000
_cell.length_b   1.000
_cell.length_c   1.000
_cell.angle_alpha   90.00
_cell.angle_beta   90.00
_cell.angle_gamma   90.00
#
_symmetry.space_group_name_H-M   'P 1'
#
loop_
_entity.id
_entity.type
_entity.pdbx_description
1 polymer ?
#
loop_
_entity_poly.entity_id
_entity_poly.type
_entity_poly.pdbx_seq_one_letter_code
_entity_poly.pdbx_strand_id
1 'polypeptide(L)'
;MSIVLTGGGACVQTVRVQSPEGTARVDMLDSDVTAQLFERIYEALGLSSFAFTLHKDRQRKEEIPSSKSQRLRDYGLQHGDMLYLNPINGAVLFDQPSTSAEANKPFGEPAKPEAGPSSSQDKAIPATGQRSATCVEDDIDLELYKTSGSIQRQRDEKLCRHNSKGCCVHCSPLEPWDEGYLKEHNIKHMSFHAYLRKITSKNFISLDELSCKIKPGCTEHPPWPRGICSACQPGAVTLNRQPYRHVDNVLFDHPALVERFLAYWRATGHQRIGFLYGYYERHPDVPLGIRARVCAIYEPPQTSSRDTIALQHDARAPLLDELARRLGLQPVGWLFTDLLPRDLQGGTVQHIRGVDTHFLTAQECIMAGNYQNEHPNACRHASSGYFGSKFVTVCVTGDSEHRVHLEGYQVSGQCQALVRDNVLLPTRDAPELGYIRDSSPTQYVPDVYYKERDVYGNEVGVSAKRVPVAYLLVDVPCGVAAASAAPLFSPRAAFPPANRPLQHHLQTLKALHTHLQASESFLEAVSDLHVLFYLATNEALPLSLDTLQPLLAAVIARDAAAADAWRSDPSAATLDHLMSASADHEPESAAGLGGAGGAGAVWTCQMCTFHNHNQRDACEMCAMPRNSAM
;
A
#
# COMPACT_ATOMS: atom_id res chain seq x y z
N MET A 1 -9.79 -4.67 17.06
CA MET A 1 -10.52 -3.92 18.09
C MET A 1 -11.94 -3.84 17.61
N SER A 2 -12.82 -4.65 18.22
CA SER A 2 -14.21 -4.80 17.77
C SER A 2 -15.01 -3.57 18.16
N ILE A 3 -15.67 -2.95 17.20
CA ILE A 3 -16.65 -1.89 17.46
C ILE A 3 -18.02 -2.56 17.46
N VAL A 4 -18.65 -2.58 18.63
CA VAL A 4 -20.04 -3.01 18.80
C VAL A 4 -20.91 -1.82 18.45
N LEU A 5 -21.72 -1.95 17.42
CA LEU A 5 -22.82 -1.02 17.11
C LEU A 5 -24.05 -1.49 17.87
N THR A 6 -24.43 -0.77 18.93
CA THR A 6 -25.75 -0.87 19.54
C THR A 6 -26.70 0.09 18.84
N GLY A 7 -27.80 -0.44 18.32
CA GLY A 7 -28.81 0.32 17.63
C GLY A 7 -29.66 1.15 18.59
N GLY A 8 -30.06 2.33 18.09
CA GLY A 8 -31.02 3.24 18.70
C GLY A 8 -30.67 4.69 18.33
N GLY A 9 -31.33 5.24 17.33
CA GLY A 9 -31.14 6.49 16.61
C GLY A 9 -30.82 7.78 17.39
N ALA A 10 -29.64 7.91 17.95
CA ALA A 10 -29.10 9.21 18.33
C ALA A 10 -27.89 9.50 17.41
N CYS A 11 -27.96 10.59 16.65
CA CYS A 11 -26.91 11.00 15.74
C CYS A 11 -25.72 11.50 16.57
N VAL A 12 -24.58 10.84 16.46
CA VAL A 12 -23.33 11.30 17.08
C VAL A 12 -22.78 12.44 16.22
N GLN A 13 -22.62 13.61 16.81
CA GLN A 13 -22.04 14.79 16.18
C GLN A 13 -20.65 15.05 16.79
N THR A 14 -19.65 15.27 15.94
CA THR A 14 -18.32 15.70 16.37
C THR A 14 -18.21 17.20 16.16
N VAL A 15 -17.98 17.96 17.22
CA VAL A 15 -17.67 19.39 17.14
C VAL A 15 -16.16 19.62 17.36
N ARG A 16 -15.61 20.65 16.71
CA ARG A 16 -14.22 21.06 16.87
C ARG A 16 -14.13 22.26 17.79
N VAL A 17 -13.27 22.20 18.79
CA VAL A 17 -13.08 23.29 19.74
C VAL A 17 -11.69 23.86 19.61
N GLN A 18 -11.56 25.10 19.18
CA GLN A 18 -10.31 25.81 19.07
C GLN A 18 -10.00 26.53 20.39
N SER A 19 -8.89 26.16 21.01
CA SER A 19 -8.31 26.83 22.19
C SER A 19 -7.03 27.59 21.81
N PRO A 20 -6.46 28.41 22.68
CA PRO A 20 -5.16 29.05 22.45
C PRO A 20 -4.00 28.06 22.22
N GLU A 21 -4.07 26.86 22.76
CA GLU A 21 -3.03 25.82 22.65
C GLU A 21 -3.29 24.79 21.55
N GLY A 22 -4.46 24.81 20.91
CA GLY A 22 -4.76 23.88 19.83
C GLY A 22 -6.25 23.66 19.61
N THR A 23 -6.57 22.68 18.75
CA THR A 23 -7.94 22.31 18.42
C THR A 23 -8.21 20.88 18.91
N ALA A 24 -9.24 20.70 19.76
CA ALA A 24 -9.74 19.40 20.16
C ALA A 24 -11.04 19.05 19.42
N ARG A 25 -11.32 17.76 19.33
CA ARG A 25 -12.57 17.21 18.80
C ARG A 25 -13.34 16.57 19.94
N VAL A 26 -14.62 16.86 20.00
CA VAL A 26 -15.51 16.37 21.05
C VAL A 26 -16.73 15.74 20.41
N ASP A 27 -16.95 14.47 20.70
CA ASP A 27 -18.11 13.73 20.21
C ASP A 27 -19.27 13.91 21.17
N MET A 28 -20.41 14.32 20.63
CA MET A 28 -21.62 14.64 21.38
C MET A 28 -22.85 14.02 20.69
N LEU A 29 -23.90 13.81 21.47
CA LEU A 29 -25.21 13.47 20.95
C LEU A 29 -26.09 14.73 20.85
N ASP A 30 -26.93 14.83 19.85
CA ASP A 30 -27.90 15.92 19.67
C ASP A 30 -28.78 16.13 20.92
N SER A 31 -28.98 15.07 21.67
CA SER A 31 -29.79 15.06 22.89
C SER A 31 -29.03 15.53 24.13
N ASP A 32 -27.69 15.62 24.07
CA ASP A 32 -26.86 16.00 25.22
C ASP A 32 -27.09 17.46 25.59
N VAL A 33 -26.92 17.77 26.87
CA VAL A 33 -27.04 19.14 27.37
C VAL A 33 -25.72 19.89 27.24
N THR A 34 -25.79 21.23 27.13
CA THR A 34 -24.58 22.03 26.95
C THR A 34 -23.59 21.90 28.11
N ALA A 35 -24.03 21.61 29.33
CA ALA A 35 -23.13 21.33 30.47
C ALA A 35 -22.21 20.12 30.19
N GLN A 36 -22.72 19.06 29.55
CA GLN A 36 -21.91 17.88 29.19
C GLN A 36 -20.89 18.22 28.09
N LEU A 37 -21.20 19.15 27.19
CA LEU A 37 -20.22 19.65 26.23
C LEU A 37 -19.03 20.32 26.95
N PHE A 38 -19.29 21.16 27.96
CA PHE A 38 -18.24 21.80 28.75
C PHE A 38 -17.40 20.79 29.51
N GLU A 39 -17.99 19.75 30.10
CA GLU A 39 -17.28 18.68 30.80
C GLU A 39 -16.36 17.91 29.83
N ARG A 40 -16.86 17.51 28.67
CA ARG A 40 -16.05 16.79 27.67
C ARG A 40 -14.95 17.65 27.08
N ILE A 41 -15.18 18.95 26.89
CA ILE A 41 -14.12 19.89 26.45
C ILE A 41 -13.04 20.03 27.52
N TYR A 42 -13.44 20.11 28.79
CA TYR A 42 -12.53 20.16 29.93
C TYR A 42 -11.60 18.93 29.96
N GLU A 43 -12.17 17.73 29.78
CA GLU A 43 -11.42 16.48 29.72
C GLU A 43 -10.56 16.36 28.45
N ALA A 44 -11.11 16.70 27.28
CA ALA A 44 -10.44 16.55 25.99
C ALA A 44 -9.24 17.49 25.80
N LEU A 45 -9.27 18.66 26.44
CA LEU A 45 -8.20 19.65 26.41
C LEU A 45 -7.29 19.60 27.65
N GLY A 46 -7.61 18.77 28.65
CA GLY A 46 -6.83 18.68 29.90
C GLY A 46 -6.79 19.99 30.66
N LEU A 47 -7.93 20.72 30.75
CA LEU A 47 -7.98 22.03 31.37
C LEU A 47 -7.85 21.92 32.89
N SER A 48 -7.21 22.90 33.51
CA SER A 48 -7.08 22.99 34.97
C SER A 48 -8.26 23.72 35.66
N SER A 49 -9.11 24.41 34.86
CA SER A 49 -10.24 25.19 35.36
C SER A 49 -11.39 25.27 34.36
N PHE A 50 -12.64 25.35 34.86
CA PHE A 50 -13.83 25.63 34.07
C PHE A 50 -14.05 27.13 33.77
N ALA A 51 -13.04 27.99 33.99
CA ALA A 51 -13.15 29.42 33.77
C ALA A 51 -12.98 29.80 32.29
N PHE A 52 -13.84 29.25 31.43
CA PHE A 52 -13.85 29.53 30.00
C PHE A 52 -15.28 29.69 29.45
N THR A 53 -15.38 30.40 28.30
CA THR A 53 -16.61 30.53 27.51
C THR A 53 -16.44 29.88 26.16
N LEU A 54 -17.55 29.41 25.58
CA LEU A 54 -17.60 28.84 24.23
C LEU A 54 -18.41 29.73 23.32
N HIS A 55 -17.90 29.97 22.12
CA HIS A 55 -18.57 30.78 21.11
C HIS A 55 -18.59 30.05 19.76
N LYS A 56 -19.64 30.26 18.97
CA LYS A 56 -19.72 29.73 17.59
C LYS A 56 -18.86 30.52 16.59
N ASP A 57 -18.52 31.75 16.90
CA ASP A 57 -17.77 32.63 16.02
C ASP A 57 -16.52 33.22 16.71
N ARG A 58 -15.52 33.58 15.89
CA ARG A 58 -14.28 34.24 16.38
C ARG A 58 -14.52 35.63 16.98
N GLN A 59 -15.62 36.29 16.62
CA GLN A 59 -15.94 37.65 17.06
C GLN A 59 -16.69 37.65 18.42
N ARG A 60 -16.93 36.48 19.00
CA ARG A 60 -17.57 36.28 20.32
C ARG A 60 -19.00 36.82 20.40
N LYS A 61 -19.74 36.79 19.30
CA LYS A 61 -21.12 37.28 19.26
C LYS A 61 -22.14 36.26 19.72
N GLU A 62 -21.90 34.98 19.43
CA GLU A 62 -22.81 33.89 19.74
C GLU A 62 -22.20 32.98 20.81
N GLU A 63 -22.51 33.24 22.07
CA GLU A 63 -22.05 32.45 23.21
C GLU A 63 -22.95 31.23 23.42
N ILE A 64 -22.34 30.09 23.73
CA ILE A 64 -23.03 28.87 24.18
C ILE A 64 -22.83 28.78 25.70
N PRO A 65 -23.87 29.05 26.50
CA PRO A 65 -23.78 28.95 27.94
C PRO A 65 -23.78 27.50 28.42
N SER A 66 -23.06 27.21 29.51
CA SER A 66 -23.16 25.92 30.19
C SER A 66 -24.48 25.80 30.94
N SER A 67 -25.37 24.91 30.51
CA SER A 67 -26.69 24.72 31.09
C SER A 67 -27.04 23.24 31.17
N LYS A 68 -27.66 22.85 32.29
CA LYS A 68 -28.23 21.48 32.47
C LYS A 68 -29.60 21.29 31.85
N SER A 69 -30.21 22.35 31.31
CA SER A 69 -31.57 22.32 30.74
C SER A 69 -31.61 22.55 29.24
N GLN A 70 -30.59 23.16 28.65
CA GLN A 70 -30.50 23.45 27.23
C GLN A 70 -29.74 22.35 26.48
N ARG A 71 -30.28 21.92 25.35
CA ARG A 71 -29.68 20.84 24.55
C ARG A 71 -28.91 21.40 23.37
N LEU A 72 -27.93 20.64 22.88
CA LEU A 72 -27.06 21.03 21.77
C LEU A 72 -27.84 21.31 20.49
N ARG A 73 -28.91 20.55 20.21
CA ARG A 73 -29.82 20.80 19.08
C ARG A 73 -30.46 22.18 19.07
N ASP A 74 -30.67 22.79 20.26
CA ASP A 74 -31.31 24.11 20.39
C ASP A 74 -30.39 25.23 19.89
N TYR A 75 -29.07 24.95 19.81
CA TYR A 75 -28.06 25.84 19.24
C TYR A 75 -27.80 25.57 17.76
N GLY A 76 -28.44 24.57 17.14
CA GLY A 76 -28.27 24.25 15.72
C GLY A 76 -26.81 23.86 15.33
N LEU A 77 -26.07 23.23 16.24
CA LEU A 77 -24.74 22.73 15.99
C LEU A 77 -24.80 21.55 15.04
N GLN A 78 -23.91 21.53 14.03
CA GLN A 78 -23.80 20.47 13.05
C GLN A 78 -22.48 19.71 13.20
N HIS A 79 -22.44 18.52 12.66
CA HIS A 79 -21.21 17.72 12.60
C HIS A 79 -20.10 18.49 11.89
N GLY A 80 -18.97 18.67 12.57
CA GLY A 80 -17.82 19.38 12.03
C GLY A 80 -17.75 20.87 12.37
N ASP A 81 -18.75 21.43 13.07
CA ASP A 81 -18.73 22.84 13.45
C ASP A 81 -17.55 23.19 14.34
N MET A 82 -17.08 24.45 14.21
CA MET A 82 -15.96 24.99 14.96
C MET A 82 -16.46 25.89 16.10
N LEU A 83 -16.12 25.53 17.33
CA LEU A 83 -16.35 26.34 18.50
C LEU A 83 -15.05 26.99 18.96
N TYR A 84 -15.14 28.16 19.56
CA TYR A 84 -13.99 28.94 20.04
C TYR A 84 -14.03 29.04 21.55
N LEU A 85 -12.99 28.50 22.20
CA LEU A 85 -12.81 28.54 23.63
C LEU A 85 -12.01 29.79 24.02
N ASN A 86 -12.56 30.58 24.97
CA ASN A 86 -11.90 31.80 25.47
C ASN A 86 -11.83 31.76 26.99
N PRO A 87 -10.67 32.06 27.61
CA PRO A 87 -10.56 32.17 29.07
C PRO A 87 -11.35 33.36 29.60
N ILE A 88 -12.00 33.19 30.74
CA ILE A 88 -12.69 34.26 31.46
C ILE A 88 -11.66 35.04 32.25
N ASN A 89 -11.64 36.37 32.11
CA ASN A 89 -10.78 37.30 32.86
C ASN A 89 -9.29 36.93 32.87
N GLY A 90 -8.77 36.32 31.81
CA GLY A 90 -7.36 35.92 31.74
C GLY A 90 -6.99 34.71 32.60
N ALA A 91 -7.97 33.88 32.97
CA ALA A 91 -7.73 32.65 33.74
C ALA A 91 -6.74 31.74 33.00
N VAL A 92 -5.79 31.17 33.74
CA VAL A 92 -4.86 30.16 33.26
C VAL A 92 -5.63 28.84 33.17
N LEU A 93 -5.85 28.34 31.97
CA LEU A 93 -6.63 27.13 31.71
C LEU A 93 -5.76 25.86 31.59
N PHE A 94 -4.46 26.03 31.43
CA PHE A 94 -3.52 24.93 31.25
C PHE A 94 -2.44 24.99 32.31
N ASP A 95 -2.08 23.86 32.92
CA ASP A 95 -1.01 23.77 33.90
C ASP A 95 0.34 24.01 33.21
N GLN A 96 1.00 25.11 33.54
CA GLN A 96 2.39 25.34 33.18
C GLN A 96 3.30 24.47 34.05
N PRO A 97 4.27 23.73 33.47
CA PRO A 97 5.28 23.08 34.30
C PRO A 97 6.08 24.14 35.02
N SER A 98 6.05 24.08 36.36
CA SER A 98 6.75 25.00 37.25
C SER A 98 8.25 24.96 36.99
N THR A 99 8.78 26.00 36.37
CA THR A 99 10.21 26.34 36.42
C THR A 99 10.42 27.30 37.56
N SER A 100 10.97 26.79 38.65
CA SER A 100 11.51 27.62 39.74
C SER A 100 12.72 28.39 39.21
N ALA A 101 12.62 29.70 39.33
CA ALA A 101 13.65 30.67 39.01
C ALA A 101 14.79 30.65 40.02
N GLU A 102 16.02 30.86 39.56
CA GLU A 102 16.90 31.79 40.21
C GLU A 102 17.81 32.51 39.22
N ALA A 103 17.89 33.81 39.46
CA ALA A 103 18.53 34.82 38.64
C ALA A 103 20.06 34.83 38.86
N ASN A 104 20.87 35.20 37.88
CA ASN A 104 21.60 36.48 37.87
C ASN A 104 22.52 36.65 36.63
N LYS A 105 22.58 37.88 36.25
CA LYS A 105 23.18 38.66 35.16
C LYS A 105 24.72 38.55 35.02
N PRO A 106 25.29 39.44 34.16
CA PRO A 106 25.72 39.16 32.78
C PRO A 106 27.22 39.47 32.60
N PHE A 107 27.68 39.42 31.35
CA PHE A 107 28.88 40.06 30.78
C PHE A 107 29.83 39.15 30.03
N GLY A 108 30.11 39.55 28.82
CA GLY A 108 31.40 39.48 28.21
C GLY A 108 31.45 38.92 26.78
N GLU A 109 31.32 39.77 25.80
CA GLU A 109 31.74 39.58 24.41
C GLU A 109 33.26 39.82 24.29
N PRO A 110 33.83 39.62 23.08
CA PRO A 110 34.42 38.41 22.54
C PRO A 110 35.93 38.55 22.28
N ALA A 111 36.61 37.50 22.02
CA ALA A 111 37.92 37.55 21.40
C ALA A 111 38.08 36.50 20.30
N LYS A 112 38.46 36.98 19.15
CA LYS A 112 38.76 36.26 17.91
C LYS A 112 40.22 35.79 17.91
N PRO A 113 40.56 34.88 17.00
CA PRO A 113 41.62 33.89 17.16
C PRO A 113 42.92 34.26 16.50
N GLU A 114 43.97 33.67 16.92
CA GLU A 114 45.21 33.64 16.13
C GLU A 114 45.57 32.22 15.70
N ALA A 115 46.09 32.17 14.48
CA ALA A 115 46.46 30.99 13.72
C ALA A 115 47.93 30.57 13.98
N GLY A 116 48.17 29.27 13.78
CA GLY A 116 49.42 28.74 13.30
C GLY A 116 49.96 27.55 14.08
N PRO A 117 50.90 26.76 13.55
CA PRO A 117 50.83 26.05 12.27
C PRO A 117 51.02 24.52 12.39
N SER A 118 50.54 23.83 11.38
CA SER A 118 51.08 22.62 10.74
C SER A 118 51.98 21.65 11.47
N SER A 119 51.56 20.42 11.60
CA SER A 119 52.44 19.28 11.30
C SER A 119 51.64 18.07 10.79
N SER A 120 51.91 17.74 9.55
CA SER A 120 51.52 16.52 8.86
C SER A 120 52.04 15.27 9.57
N GLN A 121 51.17 14.35 9.88
CA GLN A 121 51.50 12.94 9.95
C GLN A 121 50.39 12.10 9.34
N ASP A 122 50.73 11.56 8.17
CA ASP A 122 50.02 10.45 7.52
C ASP A 122 49.83 9.29 8.50
N LYS A 123 48.57 9.01 8.85
CA LYS A 123 48.21 7.69 9.34
C LYS A 123 47.25 7.06 8.36
N ALA A 124 47.79 6.10 7.62
CA ALA A 124 47.06 5.17 6.80
C ALA A 124 45.86 4.59 7.57
N ILE A 125 44.65 4.82 7.07
CA ILE A 125 43.43 4.15 7.51
C ILE A 125 43.49 2.72 6.96
N PRO A 126 43.40 1.68 7.79
CA PRO A 126 43.30 0.31 7.27
C PRO A 126 41.93 0.14 6.60
N ALA A 127 41.97 -0.15 5.31
CA ALA A 127 40.82 -0.63 4.55
C ALA A 127 40.52 -2.08 5.01
N THR A 128 39.64 -2.20 5.99
CA THR A 128 38.96 -3.45 6.31
C THR A 128 37.45 -3.16 6.49
N GLY A 129 36.81 -2.85 5.39
CA GLY A 129 35.39 -3.07 5.27
C GLY A 129 35.16 -4.58 5.22
N GLN A 130 34.64 -5.14 6.31
CA GLN A 130 34.02 -6.45 6.26
C GLN A 130 32.90 -6.35 5.23
N ARG A 131 33.07 -7.00 4.08
CA ARG A 131 32.02 -7.24 3.12
C ARG A 131 30.96 -8.07 3.87
N SER A 132 29.86 -7.44 4.20
CA SER A 132 28.62 -8.09 4.64
C SER A 132 28.29 -9.24 3.68
N ALA A 133 27.63 -10.27 4.20
CA ALA A 133 27.20 -11.46 3.47
C ALA A 133 26.77 -11.11 2.04
N THR A 134 27.27 -11.86 1.07
CA THR A 134 27.03 -11.64 -0.36
C THR A 134 25.52 -11.60 -0.64
N CYS A 135 24.98 -10.38 -0.70
CA CYS A 135 23.62 -10.15 -1.13
C CYS A 135 23.53 -10.51 -2.62
N VAL A 136 22.65 -11.44 -2.95
CA VAL A 136 22.46 -11.89 -4.34
C VAL A 136 21.45 -10.96 -4.98
N GLU A 137 21.92 -10.17 -5.95
CA GLU A 137 21.06 -9.31 -6.76
C GLU A 137 20.29 -10.14 -7.80
N ASP A 138 19.09 -9.69 -8.18
CA ASP A 138 18.29 -10.34 -9.23
C ASP A 138 19.01 -10.29 -10.59
N ASP A 139 18.75 -11.28 -11.44
CA ASP A 139 19.35 -11.40 -12.78
C ASP A 139 19.12 -10.14 -13.62
N ILE A 140 17.95 -9.53 -13.51
CA ILE A 140 17.62 -8.29 -14.22
C ILE A 140 18.53 -7.13 -13.81
N ASP A 141 18.86 -7.00 -12.52
CA ASP A 141 19.77 -5.96 -12.04
C ASP A 141 21.18 -6.22 -12.57
N LEU A 142 21.63 -7.48 -12.56
CA LEU A 142 22.92 -7.88 -13.12
C LEU A 142 23.03 -7.60 -14.64
N GLU A 143 21.94 -7.79 -15.38
CA GLU A 143 21.85 -7.45 -16.80
C GLU A 143 21.94 -5.93 -17.02
N LEU A 144 21.15 -5.17 -16.27
CA LEU A 144 21.10 -3.72 -16.39
C LEU A 144 22.42 -3.04 -15.98
N TYR A 145 23.17 -3.60 -15.04
CA TYR A 145 24.53 -3.13 -14.73
C TYR A 145 25.50 -3.27 -15.90
N LYS A 146 25.35 -4.31 -16.73
CA LYS A 146 26.20 -4.53 -17.92
C LYS A 146 25.77 -3.65 -19.12
N THR A 147 24.51 -3.19 -19.13
CA THR A 147 23.95 -2.42 -20.24
C THR A 147 24.36 -0.94 -20.14
N SER A 148 24.85 -0.31 -21.21
CA SER A 148 25.28 1.09 -21.14
C SER A 148 24.14 2.07 -20.84
N GLY A 149 22.91 1.76 -21.29
CA GLY A 149 21.72 2.60 -21.11
C GLY A 149 21.70 3.88 -21.95
N SER A 150 22.76 4.16 -22.72
CA SER A 150 22.83 5.33 -23.60
C SER A 150 21.72 5.27 -24.66
N ILE A 151 20.99 6.37 -24.80
CA ILE A 151 19.88 6.50 -25.76
C ILE A 151 20.46 6.86 -27.10
N GLN A 152 20.41 5.94 -28.05
CA GLN A 152 20.92 6.16 -29.41
C GLN A 152 19.99 7.09 -30.18
N ARG A 153 20.55 8.15 -30.79
CA ARG A 153 19.81 9.05 -31.67
C ARG A 153 20.15 8.80 -33.11
N GLN A 154 19.15 8.80 -33.95
CA GLN A 154 19.36 8.69 -35.39
C GLN A 154 20.00 9.95 -35.94
N ARG A 155 20.80 9.78 -36.98
CA ARG A 155 21.41 10.91 -37.70
C ARG A 155 20.32 11.69 -38.45
N ASP A 156 20.25 12.97 -38.20
CA ASP A 156 19.40 13.90 -38.97
C ASP A 156 20.19 14.41 -40.17
N GLU A 157 19.74 14.12 -41.38
CA GLU A 157 20.42 14.55 -42.61
C GLU A 157 20.50 16.06 -42.78
N LYS A 158 19.59 16.82 -42.18
CA LYS A 158 19.53 18.28 -42.25
C LYS A 158 20.45 18.95 -41.23
N LEU A 159 20.60 18.39 -40.05
CA LEU A 159 21.32 18.96 -38.93
C LEU A 159 22.75 18.39 -38.76
N CYS A 160 22.96 17.16 -39.16
CA CYS A 160 24.26 16.48 -39.03
C CYS A 160 25.16 16.71 -40.23
N ARG A 161 26.11 17.61 -40.12
CA ARG A 161 27.06 18.00 -41.18
C ARG A 161 28.42 17.26 -41.09
N HIS A 162 28.48 16.10 -40.47
CA HIS A 162 29.68 15.28 -40.32
C HIS A 162 29.61 14.01 -41.16
N ASN A 163 30.73 13.34 -41.39
CA ASN A 163 30.80 12.06 -42.10
C ASN A 163 30.20 10.92 -41.27
N SER A 164 30.08 9.71 -41.85
CA SER A 164 29.43 8.55 -41.24
C SER A 164 30.06 8.08 -39.91
N LYS A 165 31.33 8.37 -39.69
CA LYS A 165 32.08 8.01 -38.47
C LYS A 165 32.10 9.13 -37.41
N GLY A 166 31.62 10.32 -37.74
CA GLY A 166 31.56 11.45 -36.82
C GLY A 166 30.29 11.46 -35.99
N CYS A 167 30.31 12.23 -34.92
CA CYS A 167 29.17 12.49 -34.03
C CYS A 167 29.09 13.97 -33.71
N CYS A 168 27.91 14.54 -33.62
CA CYS A 168 27.67 15.93 -33.26
C CYS A 168 26.58 16.02 -32.17
N VAL A 169 26.34 17.22 -31.66
CA VAL A 169 25.35 17.46 -30.61
C VAL A 169 23.95 16.95 -30.96
N HIS A 170 23.60 16.86 -32.26
CA HIS A 170 22.29 16.38 -32.70
C HIS A 170 22.16 14.85 -32.73
N CYS A 171 23.25 14.11 -32.95
CA CYS A 171 23.23 12.65 -33.05
C CYS A 171 24.05 11.93 -31.97
N SER A 172 24.72 12.66 -31.09
CA SER A 172 25.43 12.06 -29.96
C SER A 172 24.41 11.35 -29.04
N PRO A 173 24.75 10.16 -28.56
CA PRO A 173 23.86 9.45 -27.62
C PRO A 173 23.56 10.32 -26.41
N LEU A 174 22.30 10.23 -25.90
CA LEU A 174 21.91 10.88 -24.67
C LEU A 174 22.14 9.96 -23.49
N GLU A 175 22.31 10.57 -22.32
CA GLU A 175 22.35 9.83 -21.07
C GLU A 175 20.97 9.32 -20.67
N PRO A 176 20.87 8.17 -19.97
CA PRO A 176 19.58 7.55 -19.62
C PRO A 176 18.71 8.41 -18.67
N TRP A 177 19.25 9.49 -18.13
CA TRP A 177 18.55 10.46 -17.28
C TRP A 177 18.35 11.82 -17.95
N ASP A 178 18.48 11.91 -19.29
CA ASP A 178 18.28 13.16 -20.01
C ASP A 178 16.85 13.68 -19.85
N GLU A 179 16.70 14.87 -19.28
CA GLU A 179 15.38 15.43 -18.94
C GLU A 179 14.56 15.78 -20.19
N GLY A 180 15.21 16.13 -21.29
CA GLY A 180 14.55 16.42 -22.57
C GLY A 180 13.88 15.16 -23.11
N TYR A 181 14.64 14.06 -23.17
CA TYR A 181 14.13 12.76 -23.59
C TYR A 181 13.00 12.25 -22.70
N LEU A 182 13.18 12.33 -21.37
CA LEU A 182 12.16 11.86 -20.42
C LEU A 182 10.85 12.64 -20.58
N LYS A 183 10.90 13.95 -20.77
CA LYS A 183 9.72 14.79 -21.02
C LYS A 183 9.04 14.48 -22.36
N GLU A 184 9.82 14.32 -23.42
CA GLU A 184 9.31 14.00 -24.78
C GLU A 184 8.55 12.67 -24.79
N HIS A 185 9.04 11.68 -24.03
CA HIS A 185 8.43 10.34 -23.92
C HIS A 185 7.45 10.20 -22.75
N ASN A 186 7.07 11.30 -22.08
CA ASN A 186 6.17 11.31 -20.91
C ASN A 186 6.62 10.38 -19.77
N ILE A 187 7.93 10.21 -19.61
CA ILE A 187 8.52 9.43 -18.51
C ILE A 187 8.66 10.36 -17.31
N LYS A 188 7.77 10.22 -16.34
CA LYS A 188 7.67 11.09 -15.15
C LYS A 188 8.82 10.90 -14.17
N HIS A 189 9.27 9.65 -13.98
CA HIS A 189 10.36 9.28 -13.10
C HIS A 189 11.43 8.52 -13.88
N MET A 190 12.70 8.83 -13.62
CA MET A 190 13.78 8.00 -14.16
C MET A 190 13.80 6.61 -13.51
N SER A 191 14.35 5.61 -14.19
CA SER A 191 14.54 4.29 -13.60
C SER A 191 15.62 4.32 -12.51
N PHE A 192 15.55 3.36 -11.58
CA PHE A 192 16.55 3.24 -10.51
C PHE A 192 17.97 3.07 -11.05
N HIS A 193 18.17 2.26 -12.09
CA HIS A 193 19.49 2.08 -12.71
C HIS A 193 20.01 3.33 -13.42
N ALA A 194 19.13 4.14 -14.02
CA ALA A 194 19.51 5.45 -14.55
C ALA A 194 19.92 6.41 -13.43
N TYR A 195 19.19 6.42 -12.32
CA TYR A 195 19.53 7.18 -11.12
C TYR A 195 20.88 6.77 -10.54
N LEU A 196 21.13 5.46 -10.38
CA LEU A 196 22.43 4.95 -9.93
C LEU A 196 23.58 5.47 -10.78
N ARG A 197 23.46 5.43 -12.10
CA ARG A 197 24.48 5.95 -13.02
C ARG A 197 24.66 7.45 -12.89
N LYS A 198 23.58 8.20 -12.73
CA LYS A 198 23.62 9.66 -12.53
C LYS A 198 24.43 10.03 -11.29
N ILE A 199 24.23 9.33 -10.17
CA ILE A 199 24.96 9.62 -8.92
C ILE A 199 26.37 9.08 -8.92
N THR A 200 26.64 7.91 -9.53
CA THR A 200 27.97 7.30 -9.58
C THR A 200 28.89 7.95 -10.62
N SER A 201 28.33 8.63 -11.63
CA SER A 201 29.14 9.31 -12.67
C SER A 201 29.98 10.46 -12.14
N LYS A 202 29.59 11.09 -11.03
CA LYS A 202 30.27 12.26 -10.47
C LYS A 202 31.19 11.94 -9.29
N ASN A 203 30.81 11.03 -8.43
CA ASN A 203 31.59 10.54 -7.28
C ASN A 203 31.01 9.23 -6.79
N PHE A 204 31.83 8.39 -6.14
CA PHE A 204 31.31 7.20 -5.47
C PHE A 204 30.45 7.64 -4.27
N ILE A 205 29.15 7.38 -4.34
CA ILE A 205 28.20 7.64 -3.27
C ILE A 205 27.69 6.29 -2.78
N SER A 206 27.92 6.00 -1.50
CA SER A 206 27.23 4.88 -0.84
C SER A 206 25.74 5.23 -0.71
N LEU A 207 24.88 4.30 -1.08
CA LEU A 207 23.44 4.41 -0.86
C LEU A 207 23.14 3.92 0.55
N ASP A 208 22.82 4.85 1.43
CA ASP A 208 22.40 4.51 2.77
C ASP A 208 20.91 4.83 2.94
N GLU A 209 20.18 3.89 3.54
CA GLU A 209 18.79 4.13 3.87
C GLU A 209 18.69 5.08 5.05
N LEU A 210 17.67 5.94 5.00
CA LEU A 210 17.30 6.78 6.12
C LEU A 210 17.02 5.93 7.36
N SER A 211 17.52 6.35 8.53
CA SER A 211 17.17 5.76 9.84
C SER A 211 16.71 6.83 10.80
N CYS A 212 15.54 6.61 11.39
CA CYS A 212 14.97 7.47 12.43
C CYS A 212 15.29 6.99 13.85
N LYS A 213 16.11 5.93 13.97
CA LYS A 213 16.51 5.36 15.27
C LYS A 213 17.76 6.03 15.82
N ILE A 214 17.86 6.13 17.14
CA ILE A 214 19.07 6.54 17.83
C ILE A 214 20.21 5.59 17.45
N LYS A 215 21.38 6.15 17.09
CA LYS A 215 22.57 5.35 16.78
C LYS A 215 23.02 4.58 18.02
N PRO A 216 23.18 3.25 17.93
CA PRO A 216 23.60 2.46 19.08
C PRO A 216 25.05 2.73 19.48
N GLY A 217 25.42 2.40 20.73
CA GLY A 217 26.79 2.39 21.20
C GLY A 217 27.31 3.72 21.75
N CYS A 218 26.47 4.74 21.92
CA CYS A 218 26.88 5.98 22.59
C CYS A 218 27.03 5.76 24.10
N THR A 219 28.20 6.12 24.65
CA THR A 219 28.53 6.00 26.09
C THR A 219 28.65 7.35 26.81
N GLU A 220 28.45 8.45 26.08
CA GLU A 220 28.63 9.81 26.61
C GLU A 220 27.49 10.28 27.52
N HIS A 221 26.36 9.59 27.50
CA HIS A 221 25.18 9.93 28.29
C HIS A 221 24.36 8.68 28.65
N PRO A 222 23.46 8.77 29.66
CA PRO A 222 22.48 7.71 29.91
C PRO A 222 21.61 7.43 28.68
N PRO A 223 21.11 6.20 28.50
CA PRO A 223 20.23 5.87 27.40
C PRO A 223 18.92 6.67 27.43
N TRP A 224 18.33 6.87 26.26
CA TRP A 224 17.01 7.50 26.13
C TRP A 224 15.98 6.84 27.08
N PRO A 225 15.12 7.59 27.76
CA PRO A 225 14.84 9.03 27.60
C PRO A 225 15.70 9.96 28.48
N ARG A 226 16.63 9.41 29.24
CA ARG A 226 17.43 10.19 30.21
C ARG A 226 18.49 11.08 29.56
N GLY A 227 18.90 10.72 28.33
CA GLY A 227 19.89 11.50 27.58
C GLY A 227 19.91 11.15 26.11
N ILE A 228 20.37 12.10 25.31
CA ILE A 228 20.69 11.99 23.90
C ILE A 228 21.71 13.06 23.55
N CYS A 229 22.65 12.79 22.67
CA CYS A 229 23.61 13.78 22.20
C CYS A 229 23.57 13.90 20.67
N SER A 230 24.18 14.93 20.12
CA SER A 230 24.21 15.19 18.67
C SER A 230 24.90 14.09 17.87
N ALA A 231 25.76 13.28 18.47
CA ALA A 231 26.44 12.17 17.81
C ALA A 231 25.54 10.96 17.59
N CYS A 232 24.64 10.65 18.55
CA CYS A 232 23.75 9.49 18.48
C CYS A 232 22.33 9.84 18.01
N GLN A 233 21.93 11.09 18.11
CA GLN A 233 20.64 11.57 17.63
C GLN A 233 20.52 11.39 16.11
N PRO A 234 19.42 10.82 15.61
CA PRO A 234 19.13 10.82 14.19
C PRO A 234 18.90 12.26 13.67
N GLY A 235 19.39 12.56 12.49
CA GLY A 235 19.18 13.87 11.87
C GLY A 235 17.71 14.14 11.56
N ALA A 236 17.33 15.41 11.51
CA ALA A 236 16.01 15.81 11.04
C ALA A 236 15.77 15.32 9.61
N VAL A 237 14.55 14.89 9.32
CA VAL A 237 14.14 14.34 8.03
C VAL A 237 13.43 15.40 7.21
N THR A 238 13.97 15.73 6.03
CA THR A 238 13.25 16.56 5.07
C THR A 238 12.65 15.67 3.98
N LEU A 239 11.32 15.63 3.90
CA LEU A 239 10.62 14.86 2.89
C LEU A 239 10.77 15.52 1.52
N ASN A 240 11.19 14.71 0.56
CA ASN A 240 11.33 15.12 -0.84
C ASN A 240 10.62 14.10 -1.73
N ARG A 241 10.04 14.58 -2.82
CA ARG A 241 9.51 13.67 -3.85
C ARG A 241 10.65 12.86 -4.46
N GLN A 242 10.53 11.54 -4.48
CA GLN A 242 11.54 10.66 -5.04
C GLN A 242 11.59 10.81 -6.56
N PRO A 243 12.76 11.11 -7.17
CA PRO A 243 12.87 11.36 -8.62
C PRO A 243 12.97 10.08 -9.46
N TYR A 244 13.08 8.92 -8.85
CA TYR A 244 13.23 7.62 -9.51
C TYR A 244 12.25 6.59 -8.94
N ARG A 245 12.09 5.49 -9.64
CA ARG A 245 11.31 4.32 -9.19
C ARG A 245 12.08 3.04 -9.48
N HIS A 246 11.85 2.01 -8.65
CA HIS A 246 12.50 0.72 -8.81
C HIS A 246 11.83 -0.12 -9.90
N VAL A 247 10.53 0.05 -10.08
CA VAL A 247 9.74 -0.58 -11.15
C VAL A 247 9.06 0.51 -11.96
N ASP A 248 9.25 0.48 -13.27
CA ASP A 248 8.77 1.51 -14.18
C ASP A 248 7.40 1.23 -14.78
N ASN A 249 6.95 -0.03 -14.71
CA ASN A 249 5.64 -0.44 -15.20
C ASN A 249 5.21 -1.77 -14.55
N VAL A 250 3.92 -1.92 -14.30
CA VAL A 250 3.28 -3.20 -13.94
C VAL A 250 2.48 -3.68 -15.15
N LEU A 251 2.77 -4.86 -15.65
CA LEU A 251 2.12 -5.43 -16.81
C LEU A 251 1.46 -6.76 -16.47
N PHE A 252 0.14 -6.81 -16.49
CA PHE A 252 -0.61 -8.06 -16.35
C PHE A 252 -0.56 -8.86 -17.65
N ASP A 253 -0.28 -10.15 -17.56
CA ASP A 253 -0.08 -11.04 -18.72
C ASP A 253 -1.28 -11.07 -19.68
N HIS A 254 -2.50 -11.01 -19.13
CA HIS A 254 -3.73 -10.98 -19.90
C HIS A 254 -4.91 -10.40 -19.11
N PRO A 255 -5.94 -9.88 -19.78
CA PRO A 255 -7.10 -9.25 -19.13
C PRO A 255 -7.84 -10.18 -18.16
N ALA A 256 -7.92 -11.48 -18.46
CA ALA A 256 -8.66 -12.44 -17.65
C ALA A 256 -8.15 -12.55 -16.20
N LEU A 257 -6.87 -12.21 -15.93
CA LEU A 257 -6.36 -12.15 -14.55
C LEU A 257 -7.12 -11.13 -13.71
N VAL A 258 -7.24 -9.91 -14.22
CA VAL A 258 -7.93 -8.81 -13.55
C VAL A 258 -9.43 -9.08 -13.49
N GLU A 259 -10.02 -9.55 -14.59
CA GLU A 259 -11.45 -9.89 -14.66
C GLU A 259 -11.84 -10.97 -13.64
N ARG A 260 -11.01 -12.00 -13.51
CA ARG A 260 -11.22 -13.09 -12.53
C ARG A 260 -11.12 -12.58 -11.09
N PHE A 261 -10.22 -11.65 -10.80
CA PHE A 261 -10.11 -11.01 -9.51
C PHE A 261 -11.34 -10.14 -9.21
N LEU A 262 -11.77 -9.32 -10.17
CA LEU A 262 -12.95 -8.47 -10.06
C LEU A 262 -14.29 -9.23 -9.96
N ALA A 263 -14.33 -10.47 -10.44
CA ALA A 263 -15.53 -11.29 -10.36
C ALA A 263 -16.05 -11.47 -8.93
N TYR A 264 -15.15 -11.47 -7.94
CA TYR A 264 -15.55 -11.52 -6.52
C TYR A 264 -16.30 -10.25 -6.10
N TRP A 265 -15.76 -9.08 -6.41
CA TRP A 265 -16.43 -7.81 -6.11
C TRP A 265 -17.77 -7.68 -6.86
N ARG A 266 -17.81 -8.07 -8.12
CA ARG A 266 -19.06 -8.05 -8.89
C ARG A 266 -20.14 -8.97 -8.32
N ALA A 267 -19.74 -10.11 -7.75
CA ALA A 267 -20.68 -11.06 -7.14
C ALA A 267 -21.15 -10.67 -5.74
N THR A 268 -20.30 -9.99 -4.95
CA THR A 268 -20.54 -9.76 -3.53
C THR A 268 -20.65 -8.29 -3.14
N GLY A 269 -20.09 -7.38 -3.93
CA GLY A 269 -19.89 -5.98 -3.57
C GLY A 269 -18.82 -5.75 -2.50
N HIS A 270 -18.10 -6.79 -2.08
CA HIS A 270 -17.07 -6.72 -1.06
C HIS A 270 -15.69 -6.45 -1.68
N GLN A 271 -14.90 -5.65 -1.00
CA GLN A 271 -13.52 -5.38 -1.41
C GLN A 271 -12.65 -6.62 -1.27
N ARG A 272 -11.51 -6.64 -1.99
CA ARG A 272 -10.63 -7.81 -2.03
C ARG A 272 -9.16 -7.41 -2.10
N ILE A 273 -8.29 -8.19 -1.48
CA ILE A 273 -6.83 -8.12 -1.60
C ILE A 273 -6.31 -9.37 -2.31
N GLY A 274 -5.28 -9.20 -3.14
CA GLY A 274 -4.53 -10.28 -3.76
C GLY A 274 -3.03 -9.98 -3.79
N PHE A 275 -2.19 -11.01 -3.78
CA PHE A 275 -0.75 -10.91 -4.03
C PHE A 275 -0.45 -11.24 -5.48
N LEU A 276 0.47 -10.47 -6.07
CA LEU A 276 0.89 -10.57 -7.46
C LEU A 276 2.12 -11.45 -7.56
N TYR A 277 2.02 -12.54 -8.30
CA TYR A 277 3.13 -13.43 -8.62
C TYR A 277 3.55 -13.26 -10.06
N GLY A 278 4.84 -13.12 -10.29
CA GLY A 278 5.39 -12.84 -11.60
C GLY A 278 6.91 -12.77 -11.59
N TYR A 279 7.48 -12.02 -12.51
CA TYR A 279 8.91 -11.82 -12.64
C TYR A 279 9.23 -10.40 -13.09
N TYR A 280 10.48 -10.00 -12.93
CA TYR A 280 10.97 -8.73 -13.42
C TYR A 280 11.65 -8.90 -14.78
N GLU A 281 11.35 -8.01 -15.70
CA GLU A 281 11.95 -7.98 -17.04
C GLU A 281 12.39 -6.56 -17.40
N ARG A 282 13.23 -6.43 -18.41
CA ARG A 282 13.64 -5.12 -18.91
C ARG A 282 12.46 -4.38 -19.54
N HIS A 283 12.27 -3.12 -19.17
CA HIS A 283 11.30 -2.26 -19.82
C HIS A 283 11.83 -1.80 -21.19
N PRO A 284 11.09 -1.99 -22.30
CA PRO A 284 11.59 -1.64 -23.64
C PRO A 284 11.73 -0.13 -23.85
N ASP A 285 10.81 0.66 -23.30
CA ASP A 285 10.66 2.09 -23.63
C ASP A 285 11.30 3.03 -22.59
N VAL A 286 11.59 2.54 -21.38
CA VAL A 286 12.25 3.33 -20.33
C VAL A 286 13.74 2.97 -20.28
N PRO A 287 14.64 3.95 -20.41
CA PRO A 287 16.08 3.68 -20.36
C PRO A 287 16.48 3.01 -19.03
N LEU A 288 17.10 1.82 -19.11
CA LEU A 288 17.46 0.99 -17.95
C LEU A 288 16.27 0.69 -17.02
N GLY A 289 15.06 0.69 -17.55
CA GLY A 289 13.82 0.45 -16.80
C GLY A 289 13.57 -1.02 -16.50
N ILE A 290 12.82 -1.26 -15.42
CA ILE A 290 12.34 -2.58 -14.99
C ILE A 290 10.82 -2.60 -15.10
N ARG A 291 10.28 -3.69 -15.63
CA ARG A 291 8.86 -3.98 -15.67
C ARG A 291 8.57 -5.17 -14.76
N ALA A 292 7.57 -5.04 -13.90
CA ALA A 292 7.01 -6.17 -13.16
C ALA A 292 5.93 -6.84 -14.03
N ARG A 293 6.17 -8.05 -14.46
CA ARG A 293 5.20 -8.84 -15.23
C ARG A 293 4.43 -9.75 -14.31
N VAL A 294 3.10 -9.59 -14.27
CA VAL A 294 2.20 -10.32 -13.39
C VAL A 294 1.59 -11.49 -14.13
N CYS A 295 1.90 -12.71 -13.69
CA CYS A 295 1.41 -13.96 -14.30
C CYS A 295 0.23 -14.55 -13.54
N ALA A 296 0.11 -14.31 -12.23
CA ALA A 296 -0.97 -14.83 -11.40
C ALA A 296 -1.30 -13.88 -10.25
N ILE A 297 -2.54 -13.98 -9.75
CA ILE A 297 -3.02 -13.28 -8.57
C ILE A 297 -3.45 -14.33 -7.56
N TYR A 298 -2.85 -14.32 -6.37
CA TYR A 298 -3.25 -15.17 -5.26
C TYR A 298 -4.04 -14.36 -4.23
N GLU A 299 -5.18 -14.88 -3.82
CA GLU A 299 -6.03 -14.26 -2.80
C GLU A 299 -5.77 -14.95 -1.45
N PRO A 300 -5.14 -14.24 -0.47
CA PRO A 300 -4.90 -14.81 0.85
C PRO A 300 -6.20 -14.99 1.63
N PRO A 301 -6.19 -15.77 2.74
CA PRO A 301 -7.31 -15.80 3.67
C PRO A 301 -7.63 -14.41 4.18
N GLN A 302 -8.89 -13.98 4.01
CA GLN A 302 -9.33 -12.64 4.36
C GLN A 302 -10.81 -12.59 4.62
N THR A 303 -11.23 -11.69 5.49
CA THR A 303 -12.63 -11.29 5.64
C THR A 303 -12.80 -9.89 5.08
N SER A 304 -13.83 -9.68 4.31
CA SER A 304 -14.06 -8.39 3.66
C SER A 304 -15.52 -8.00 3.69
N SER A 305 -15.75 -6.70 3.64
CA SER A 305 -17.05 -6.07 3.50
C SER A 305 -16.99 -5.06 2.34
N ARG A 306 -18.03 -4.27 2.20
CA ARG A 306 -18.04 -3.14 1.26
C ARG A 306 -16.91 -2.13 1.51
N ASP A 307 -16.59 -1.89 2.79
CA ASP A 307 -15.73 -0.77 3.19
C ASP A 307 -14.46 -1.21 3.94
N THR A 308 -14.30 -2.51 4.21
CA THR A 308 -13.18 -3.02 5.02
C THR A 308 -12.65 -4.34 4.50
N ILE A 309 -11.34 -4.53 4.68
CA ILE A 309 -10.66 -5.80 4.44
C ILE A 309 -9.78 -6.11 5.65
N ALA A 310 -9.86 -7.34 6.14
CA ALA A 310 -9.00 -7.85 7.21
C ALA A 310 -8.30 -9.13 6.73
N LEU A 311 -6.99 -9.07 6.60
CA LEU A 311 -6.17 -10.23 6.27
C LEU A 311 -6.08 -11.17 7.47
N GLN A 312 -6.08 -12.47 7.18
CA GLN A 312 -5.87 -13.54 8.15
C GLN A 312 -4.51 -14.18 7.91
N HIS A 313 -4.01 -14.88 8.92
CA HIS A 313 -2.77 -15.63 8.79
C HIS A 313 -2.92 -16.74 7.75
N ASP A 314 -1.98 -16.81 6.81
CA ASP A 314 -1.94 -17.86 5.78
C ASP A 314 -0.81 -18.86 6.06
N ALA A 315 -1.15 -19.98 6.65
CA ALA A 315 -0.20 -21.05 6.93
C ALA A 315 0.36 -21.72 5.66
N ARG A 316 -0.30 -21.54 4.50
CA ARG A 316 0.10 -22.12 3.21
C ARG A 316 0.98 -21.18 2.37
N ALA A 317 1.17 -19.92 2.78
CA ALA A 317 1.97 -18.96 2.04
C ALA A 317 3.40 -19.44 1.74
N PRO A 318 4.16 -20.08 2.68
CA PRO A 318 5.50 -20.57 2.36
C PRO A 318 5.52 -21.67 1.27
N LEU A 319 4.48 -22.50 1.22
CA LEU A 319 4.36 -23.52 0.16
C LEU A 319 4.04 -22.88 -1.19
N LEU A 320 3.22 -21.85 -1.20
CA LEU A 320 2.92 -21.08 -2.41
C LEU A 320 4.18 -20.38 -2.96
N ASP A 321 4.97 -19.77 -2.09
CA ASP A 321 6.22 -19.11 -2.48
C ASP A 321 7.23 -20.11 -3.08
N GLU A 322 7.33 -21.30 -2.50
CA GLU A 322 8.19 -22.37 -3.04
C GLU A 322 7.67 -22.90 -4.37
N LEU A 323 6.34 -23.09 -4.52
CA LEU A 323 5.72 -23.46 -5.79
C LEU A 323 6.00 -22.40 -6.86
N ALA A 324 5.79 -21.14 -6.54
CA ALA A 324 6.04 -20.02 -7.45
C ALA A 324 7.53 -19.96 -7.85
N ARG A 325 8.45 -20.12 -6.90
CA ARG A 325 9.88 -20.15 -7.16
C ARG A 325 10.27 -21.27 -8.14
N ARG A 326 9.68 -22.46 -8.01
CA ARG A 326 9.89 -23.59 -8.94
C ARG A 326 9.35 -23.31 -10.34
N LEU A 327 8.36 -22.44 -10.46
CA LEU A 327 7.83 -21.94 -11.73
C LEU A 327 8.62 -20.75 -12.31
N GLY A 328 9.70 -20.30 -11.63
CA GLY A 328 10.45 -19.11 -12.00
C GLY A 328 9.72 -17.81 -11.68
N LEU A 329 8.75 -17.85 -10.78
CA LEU A 329 7.98 -16.70 -10.32
C LEU A 329 8.39 -16.28 -8.92
N GLN A 330 8.13 -15.01 -8.60
CA GLN A 330 8.32 -14.44 -7.26
C GLN A 330 7.18 -13.48 -6.94
N PRO A 331 6.94 -13.15 -5.67
CA PRO A 331 6.01 -12.09 -5.32
C PRO A 331 6.57 -10.74 -5.81
N VAL A 332 5.82 -10.07 -6.70
CA VAL A 332 6.22 -8.79 -7.31
C VAL A 332 5.40 -7.62 -6.80
N GLY A 333 4.30 -7.88 -6.07
CA GLY A 333 3.44 -6.83 -5.54
C GLY A 333 2.17 -7.37 -4.91
N TRP A 334 1.29 -6.46 -4.59
CA TRP A 334 -0.06 -6.74 -4.14
C TRP A 334 -1.05 -5.79 -4.80
N LEU A 335 -2.31 -6.21 -4.85
CA LEU A 335 -3.39 -5.38 -5.33
C LEU A 335 -4.57 -5.42 -4.37
N PHE A 336 -5.37 -4.36 -4.37
CA PHE A 336 -6.63 -4.30 -3.64
C PHE A 336 -7.68 -3.54 -4.44
N THR A 337 -8.95 -3.84 -4.18
CA THR A 337 -10.06 -3.09 -4.76
C THR A 337 -10.50 -1.99 -3.80
N ASP A 338 -10.85 -0.84 -4.38
CA ASP A 338 -11.58 0.23 -3.72
C ASP A 338 -12.63 0.74 -4.71
N LEU A 339 -13.70 -0.04 -4.82
CA LEU A 339 -14.74 0.10 -5.83
C LEU A 339 -16.09 0.34 -5.16
N LEU A 340 -16.74 1.41 -5.55
CA LEU A 340 -18.12 1.72 -5.18
C LEU A 340 -18.98 1.76 -6.44
N PRO A 341 -20.08 1.03 -6.50
CA PRO A 341 -20.96 1.06 -7.67
C PRO A 341 -21.60 2.46 -7.79
N ARG A 342 -21.65 2.98 -9.02
CA ARG A 342 -22.38 4.19 -9.36
C ARG A 342 -23.72 3.84 -10.01
N ASP A 343 -23.67 3.01 -11.05
CA ASP A 343 -24.81 2.48 -11.74
C ASP A 343 -24.61 0.98 -11.99
N LEU A 344 -25.46 0.18 -11.35
CA LEU A 344 -25.41 -1.29 -11.45
C LEU A 344 -25.86 -1.79 -12.82
N GLN A 345 -26.77 -1.08 -13.50
CA GLN A 345 -27.22 -1.47 -14.82
C GLN A 345 -26.20 -1.09 -15.91
N GLY A 346 -25.62 0.09 -15.77
CA GLY A 346 -24.55 0.56 -16.67
C GLY A 346 -23.17 -0.02 -16.36
N GLY A 347 -23.00 -0.76 -15.25
CA GLY A 347 -21.72 -1.36 -14.85
C GLY A 347 -20.64 -0.34 -14.52
N THR A 348 -21.02 0.88 -14.12
CA THR A 348 -20.08 1.97 -13.82
C THR A 348 -19.80 2.10 -12.33
N VAL A 349 -18.59 2.61 -12.00
CA VAL A 349 -18.09 2.80 -10.64
C VAL A 349 -17.88 4.28 -10.34
N GLN A 350 -17.85 4.63 -9.05
CA GLN A 350 -17.59 6.00 -8.63
C GLN A 350 -16.10 6.32 -8.78
N HIS A 351 -15.80 7.53 -9.21
CA HIS A 351 -14.46 8.10 -9.16
C HIS A 351 -14.22 8.69 -7.77
N ILE A 352 -13.50 7.98 -6.92
CA ILE A 352 -13.29 8.35 -5.52
C ILE A 352 -11.84 8.74 -5.22
N ARG A 353 -10.89 8.38 -6.09
CA ARG A 353 -9.47 8.65 -5.94
C ARG A 353 -8.98 9.59 -7.04
N GLY A 354 -8.22 10.61 -6.68
CA GLY A 354 -7.68 11.57 -7.63
C GLY A 354 -7.01 12.76 -6.96
N VAL A 355 -6.66 13.75 -7.76
CA VAL A 355 -5.93 14.96 -7.32
C VAL A 355 -6.71 15.75 -6.27
N ASP A 356 -8.04 15.79 -6.40
CA ASP A 356 -8.91 16.56 -5.51
C ASP A 356 -9.29 15.82 -4.22
N THR A 357 -8.94 14.56 -4.11
CA THR A 357 -9.23 13.70 -2.95
C THR A 357 -7.94 13.13 -2.36
N HIS A 358 -7.61 11.90 -2.73
CA HIS A 358 -6.36 11.21 -2.35
C HIS A 358 -6.06 10.11 -3.36
N PHE A 359 -4.78 9.76 -3.52
CA PHE A 359 -4.36 8.61 -4.33
C PHE A 359 -4.35 7.33 -3.48
N LEU A 360 -3.44 7.23 -2.52
CA LEU A 360 -3.48 6.23 -1.45
C LEU A 360 -3.73 6.91 -0.12
N THR A 361 -4.40 6.24 0.80
CA THR A 361 -4.53 6.69 2.18
C THR A 361 -3.22 6.49 2.94
N ALA A 362 -3.04 7.20 4.05
CA ALA A 362 -1.86 7.00 4.92
C ALA A 362 -1.77 5.55 5.42
N GLN A 363 -2.90 4.89 5.69
CA GLN A 363 -2.93 3.49 6.11
C GLN A 363 -2.45 2.55 4.99
N GLU A 364 -2.88 2.78 3.76
CA GLU A 364 -2.43 2.01 2.59
C GLU A 364 -0.95 2.25 2.30
N CYS A 365 -0.45 3.49 2.48
CA CYS A 365 0.98 3.79 2.37
C CYS A 365 1.81 3.07 3.44
N ILE A 366 1.31 2.97 4.67
CA ILE A 366 1.97 2.21 5.74
C ILE A 366 1.99 0.72 5.38
N MET A 367 0.90 0.17 4.88
CA MET A 367 0.81 -1.22 4.44
C MET A 367 1.77 -1.49 3.26
N ALA A 368 1.76 -0.63 2.25
CA ALA A 368 2.70 -0.69 1.13
C ALA A 368 4.16 -0.61 1.60
N GLY A 369 4.46 0.30 2.53
CA GLY A 369 5.79 0.44 3.14
C GLY A 369 6.24 -0.81 3.90
N ASN A 370 5.34 -1.46 4.63
CA ASN A 370 5.63 -2.74 5.30
C ASN A 370 5.97 -3.82 4.29
N TYR A 371 5.15 -4.02 3.25
CA TYR A 371 5.43 -5.01 2.20
C TYR A 371 6.72 -4.70 1.43
N GLN A 372 7.01 -3.43 1.14
CA GLN A 372 8.27 -3.07 0.53
C GLN A 372 9.48 -3.34 1.44
N ASN A 373 9.34 -3.17 2.76
CA ASN A 373 10.38 -3.52 3.73
C ASN A 373 10.56 -5.05 3.90
N GLU A 374 9.50 -5.84 3.69
CA GLU A 374 9.56 -7.32 3.68
C GLU A 374 10.22 -7.85 2.40
N HIS A 375 10.20 -7.07 1.30
CA HIS A 375 10.79 -7.41 0.01
C HIS A 375 11.87 -6.40 -0.40
N PRO A 376 12.98 -6.30 0.34
CA PRO A 376 14.02 -5.32 0.07
C PRO A 376 14.77 -5.63 -1.23
N ASN A 377 15.11 -4.60 -2.00
CA ASN A 377 15.88 -4.74 -3.21
C ASN A 377 17.38 -4.91 -2.90
N ALA A 378 17.96 -6.02 -3.32
CA ALA A 378 19.39 -6.26 -3.21
C ALA A 378 20.18 -5.23 -4.04
N CYS A 379 21.18 -4.56 -3.46
CA CYS A 379 21.93 -3.51 -4.12
C CYS A 379 23.38 -3.46 -3.62
N ARG A 380 24.33 -3.72 -4.52
CA ARG A 380 25.78 -3.69 -4.23
C ARG A 380 26.32 -2.32 -3.83
N HIS A 381 25.58 -1.25 -4.12
CA HIS A 381 25.97 0.12 -3.80
C HIS A 381 25.50 0.57 -2.42
N ALA A 382 24.72 -0.24 -1.72
CA ALA A 382 24.27 0.01 -0.36
C ALA A 382 25.21 -0.63 0.65
N SER A 383 25.50 0.06 1.76
CA SER A 383 26.34 -0.47 2.84
C SER A 383 25.70 -1.67 3.54
N SER A 384 24.35 -1.68 3.63
CA SER A 384 23.55 -2.80 4.15
C SER A 384 23.41 -3.99 3.18
N GLY A 385 23.78 -3.83 1.91
CA GLY A 385 23.52 -4.78 0.83
C GLY A 385 22.10 -4.65 0.22
N TYR A 386 21.24 -3.78 0.77
CA TYR A 386 19.87 -3.57 0.30
C TYR A 386 19.55 -2.10 0.18
N PHE A 387 18.74 -1.73 -0.80
CA PHE A 387 18.25 -0.36 -0.98
C PHE A 387 16.92 -0.32 -1.71
N GLY A 388 15.90 0.20 -1.04
CA GLY A 388 14.54 0.31 -1.55
C GLY A 388 13.87 -1.04 -1.80
N SER A 389 12.91 -1.09 -2.71
CA SER A 389 12.16 -2.31 -3.04
C SER A 389 11.59 -2.25 -4.46
N LYS A 390 11.54 -3.39 -5.14
CA LYS A 390 10.83 -3.57 -6.42
C LYS A 390 9.36 -3.97 -6.22
N PHE A 391 8.90 -4.21 -5.00
CA PHE A 391 7.53 -4.62 -4.71
C PHE A 391 6.55 -3.47 -4.99
N VAL A 392 5.48 -3.75 -5.72
CA VAL A 392 4.52 -2.74 -6.17
C VAL A 392 3.17 -2.87 -5.47
N THR A 393 2.45 -1.76 -5.38
CA THR A 393 1.07 -1.68 -4.89
C THR A 393 0.17 -1.31 -6.06
N VAL A 394 -0.91 -2.04 -6.27
CA VAL A 394 -1.91 -1.73 -7.31
C VAL A 394 -3.26 -1.51 -6.65
N CYS A 395 -3.86 -0.36 -6.90
CA CYS A 395 -5.23 -0.04 -6.50
C CYS A 395 -6.16 -0.21 -7.69
N VAL A 396 -7.25 -0.96 -7.51
CA VAL A 396 -8.31 -1.09 -8.51
C VAL A 396 -9.46 -0.19 -8.09
N THR A 397 -9.67 0.88 -8.84
CA THR A 397 -10.64 1.94 -8.52
C THR A 397 -11.37 2.46 -9.77
N GLY A 398 -12.21 3.47 -9.63
CA GLY A 398 -12.91 4.11 -10.74
C GLY A 398 -12.15 5.30 -11.30
N ASP A 399 -12.00 5.37 -12.63
CA ASP A 399 -11.44 6.53 -13.31
C ASP A 399 -12.45 7.70 -13.44
N SER A 400 -12.00 8.83 -14.00
CA SER A 400 -12.84 10.00 -14.25
C SER A 400 -14.00 9.74 -15.24
N GLU A 401 -13.92 8.67 -16.04
CA GLU A 401 -14.97 8.21 -16.95
C GLU A 401 -15.87 7.15 -16.30
N HIS A 402 -15.69 6.91 -15.00
CA HIS A 402 -16.45 5.93 -14.20
C HIS A 402 -16.27 4.47 -14.61
N ARG A 403 -15.14 4.15 -15.25
CA ARG A 403 -14.72 2.78 -15.58
C ARG A 403 -13.77 2.25 -14.52
N VAL A 404 -13.73 0.94 -14.37
CA VAL A 404 -12.71 0.28 -13.52
C VAL A 404 -11.34 0.51 -14.12
N HIS A 405 -10.42 0.99 -13.29
CA HIS A 405 -9.06 1.36 -13.66
C HIS A 405 -8.05 0.79 -12.66
N LEU A 406 -6.83 0.54 -13.13
CA LEU A 406 -5.70 0.05 -12.33
C LEU A 406 -4.71 1.19 -12.13
N GLU A 407 -4.43 1.53 -10.89
CA GLU A 407 -3.43 2.52 -10.53
C GLU A 407 -2.29 1.87 -9.74
N GLY A 408 -1.08 2.02 -10.24
CA GLY A 408 0.11 1.46 -9.61
C GLY A 408 0.90 2.49 -8.82
N TYR A 409 1.51 2.02 -7.72
CA TYR A 409 2.30 2.83 -6.83
C TYR A 409 3.48 2.06 -6.24
N GLN A 410 4.51 2.79 -5.87
CA GLN A 410 5.49 2.42 -4.86
C GLN A 410 5.51 3.52 -3.81
N VAL A 411 5.90 3.20 -2.59
CA VAL A 411 6.21 4.23 -1.60
C VAL A 411 7.70 4.56 -1.65
N SER A 412 8.05 5.81 -1.38
CA SER A 412 9.42 6.28 -1.41
C SER A 412 10.29 5.59 -0.35
N GLY A 413 11.61 5.59 -0.55
CA GLY A 413 12.55 5.09 0.47
C GLY A 413 12.44 5.83 1.80
N GLN A 414 12.05 7.12 1.79
CA GLN A 414 11.75 7.86 3.01
C GLN A 414 10.51 7.31 3.72
N CYS A 415 9.44 6.98 2.98
CA CYS A 415 8.26 6.34 3.55
C CYS A 415 8.60 4.96 4.15
N GLN A 416 9.35 4.14 3.41
CA GLN A 416 9.80 2.83 3.92
C GLN A 416 10.52 2.97 5.27
N ALA A 417 11.41 3.94 5.39
CA ALA A 417 12.14 4.21 6.63
C ALA A 417 11.23 4.66 7.76
N LEU A 418 10.30 5.60 7.51
CA LEU A 418 9.33 6.08 8.51
C LEU A 418 8.42 4.96 9.00
N VAL A 419 8.03 4.04 8.11
CA VAL A 419 7.20 2.86 8.44
C VAL A 419 8.02 1.83 9.23
N ARG A 420 9.22 1.46 8.76
CA ARG A 420 10.12 0.51 9.41
C ARG A 420 10.47 0.94 10.84
N ASP A 421 10.67 2.23 11.03
CA ASP A 421 11.04 2.81 12.31
C ASP A 421 9.80 3.23 13.14
N ASN A 422 8.58 2.87 12.69
CA ASN A 422 7.30 3.12 13.38
C ASN A 422 7.08 4.61 13.73
N VAL A 423 7.42 5.49 12.80
CA VAL A 423 7.30 6.95 12.94
C VAL A 423 6.02 7.48 12.31
N LEU A 424 5.57 6.87 11.19
CA LEU A 424 4.37 7.26 10.46
C LEU A 424 3.13 6.55 11.00
N LEU A 425 2.09 7.31 11.30
CA LEU A 425 0.79 6.83 11.76
C LEU A 425 -0.31 7.21 10.75
N PRO A 426 -1.38 6.40 10.63
CA PRO A 426 -2.53 6.76 9.83
C PRO A 426 -3.41 7.78 10.56
N THR A 427 -4.16 8.57 9.82
CA THR A 427 -5.23 9.42 10.31
C THR A 427 -6.59 8.76 10.00
N ARG A 428 -7.61 9.05 10.80
CA ARG A 428 -8.95 8.46 10.61
C ARG A 428 -9.83 9.25 9.64
N ASP A 429 -9.67 10.54 9.60
CA ASP A 429 -10.58 11.52 9.00
C ASP A 429 -9.95 12.40 7.91
N ALA A 430 -8.69 12.15 7.61
CA ALA A 430 -7.96 12.85 6.55
C ALA A 430 -7.08 11.81 5.82
N PRO A 431 -7.65 11.02 4.89
CA PRO A 431 -6.94 9.93 4.23
C PRO A 431 -5.68 10.39 3.49
N GLU A 432 -5.69 11.64 3.01
CA GLU A 432 -4.57 12.29 2.32
C GLU A 432 -3.41 12.68 3.25
N LEU A 433 -3.58 12.57 4.58
CA LEU A 433 -2.57 12.95 5.57
C LEU A 433 -2.12 11.76 6.40
N GLY A 434 -0.81 11.63 6.57
CA GLY A 434 -0.19 10.82 7.63
C GLY A 434 0.13 11.68 8.85
N TYR A 435 0.36 11.07 10.00
CA TYR A 435 0.75 11.74 11.23
C TYR A 435 2.12 11.23 11.69
N ILE A 436 3.03 12.16 12.03
CA ILE A 436 4.33 11.82 12.61
C ILE A 436 4.17 11.65 14.11
N ARG A 437 4.53 10.47 14.59
CA ARG A 437 4.47 10.09 16.01
C ARG A 437 5.27 11.07 16.86
N ASP A 438 4.75 11.37 18.04
CA ASP A 438 5.50 12.12 19.05
C ASP A 438 6.55 11.22 19.72
N SER A 439 7.67 11.82 20.14
CA SER A 439 8.66 11.13 20.97
C SER A 439 8.03 10.64 22.27
N SER A 440 8.39 9.45 22.68
CA SER A 440 7.91 8.79 23.90
C SER A 440 9.11 8.36 24.76
N PRO A 441 8.91 7.97 26.02
CA PRO A 441 10.00 7.43 26.83
C PRO A 441 10.68 6.19 26.23
N THR A 442 10.00 5.46 25.35
CA THR A 442 10.51 4.25 24.71
C THR A 442 11.09 4.51 23.32
N GLN A 443 10.73 5.62 22.67
CA GLN A 443 11.14 5.91 21.30
C GLN A 443 11.39 7.41 21.11
N TYR A 444 12.58 7.77 20.65
CA TYR A 444 12.87 9.09 20.12
C TYR A 444 12.40 9.16 18.64
N VAL A 445 11.76 10.26 18.28
CA VAL A 445 11.33 10.54 16.90
C VAL A 445 11.98 11.85 16.45
N PRO A 446 12.76 11.83 15.34
CA PRO A 446 13.36 13.06 14.83
C PRO A 446 12.32 14.01 14.24
N ASP A 447 12.66 15.28 14.18
CA ASP A 447 11.83 16.26 13.48
C ASP A 447 11.72 15.92 12.00
N VAL A 448 10.51 16.01 11.47
CA VAL A 448 10.20 15.80 10.06
C VAL A 448 9.73 17.10 9.45
N TYR A 449 10.25 17.45 8.29
CA TYR A 449 9.90 18.65 7.54
C TYR A 449 9.51 18.28 6.12
N TYR A 450 8.67 19.09 5.47
CA TYR A 450 8.45 19.06 4.03
C TYR A 450 8.47 20.48 3.46
N LYS A 451 8.67 20.61 2.16
CA LYS A 451 8.72 21.88 1.49
C LYS A 451 7.38 22.20 0.85
N GLU A 452 6.82 23.32 1.19
CA GLU A 452 5.59 23.86 0.61
C GLU A 452 5.89 25.18 -0.11
N ARG A 453 5.13 25.49 -1.15
CA ARG A 453 5.25 26.80 -1.81
C ARG A 453 4.30 27.78 -1.14
N ASP A 454 4.85 28.90 -0.71
CA ASP A 454 4.05 29.99 -0.19
C ASP A 454 3.25 30.70 -1.30
N VAL A 455 2.39 31.65 -0.93
CA VAL A 455 1.59 32.45 -1.87
C VAL A 455 2.46 33.24 -2.86
N TYR A 456 3.73 33.42 -2.60
CA TYR A 456 4.70 34.13 -3.47
C TYR A 456 5.53 33.17 -4.32
N GLY A 457 5.31 31.85 -4.19
CA GLY A 457 6.03 30.82 -4.94
C GLY A 457 7.38 30.39 -4.34
N ASN A 458 7.75 30.89 -3.16
CA ASN A 458 8.98 30.49 -2.47
C ASN A 458 8.79 29.13 -1.78
N GLU A 459 9.85 28.32 -1.75
CA GLU A 459 9.85 27.07 -1.01
C GLU A 459 10.11 27.34 0.47
N VAL A 460 9.12 27.05 1.33
CA VAL A 460 9.18 27.18 2.77
C VAL A 460 9.18 25.79 3.42
N GLY A 461 10.10 25.58 4.37
CA GLY A 461 10.11 24.35 5.18
C GLY A 461 9.01 24.39 6.24
N VAL A 462 8.09 23.43 6.19
CA VAL A 462 6.99 23.27 7.14
C VAL A 462 7.30 22.10 8.06
N SER A 463 7.17 22.27 9.37
CA SER A 463 7.28 21.16 10.35
C SER A 463 6.11 20.22 10.17
N ALA A 464 6.41 18.94 9.91
CA ALA A 464 5.44 17.94 9.54
C ALA A 464 4.96 17.13 10.74
N LYS A 465 4.05 17.68 11.54
CA LYS A 465 3.21 16.82 12.39
C LYS A 465 2.19 16.05 11.53
N ARG A 466 1.67 16.68 10.47
CA ARG A 466 0.81 16.10 9.45
C ARG A 466 1.56 16.13 8.13
N VAL A 467 1.70 14.97 7.50
CA VAL A 467 2.46 14.78 6.27
C VAL A 467 1.49 14.50 5.13
N PRO A 468 1.46 15.33 4.07
CA PRO A 468 0.73 14.96 2.87
C PRO A 468 1.29 13.68 2.25
N VAL A 469 0.45 12.66 2.09
CA VAL A 469 0.87 11.32 1.61
C VAL A 469 1.48 11.40 0.21
N ALA A 470 1.10 12.42 -0.57
CA ALA A 470 1.63 12.66 -1.91
C ALA A 470 3.16 12.83 -1.97
N TYR A 471 3.83 13.22 -0.87
CA TYR A 471 5.30 13.24 -0.80
C TYR A 471 5.92 11.86 -0.67
N LEU A 472 5.14 10.90 -0.22
CA LEU A 472 5.57 9.54 0.09
C LEU A 472 5.33 8.57 -1.08
N LEU A 473 4.58 9.01 -2.10
CA LEU A 473 4.17 8.18 -3.22
C LEU A 473 5.05 8.38 -4.46
N VAL A 474 5.22 7.29 -5.18
CA VAL A 474 5.82 7.23 -6.51
C VAL A 474 4.83 6.46 -7.40
N ASP A 475 4.28 7.12 -8.39
CA ASP A 475 3.34 6.49 -9.33
C ASP A 475 4.06 5.51 -10.27
N VAL A 476 3.41 4.39 -10.54
CA VAL A 476 3.90 3.33 -11.44
C VAL A 476 2.79 3.04 -12.46
N PRO A 477 3.02 3.25 -13.76
CA PRO A 477 2.05 2.91 -14.78
C PRO A 477 1.65 1.43 -14.71
N CYS A 478 0.36 1.17 -14.85
CA CYS A 478 -0.19 -0.18 -14.95
C CYS A 478 -0.79 -0.43 -16.34
N GLY A 479 -0.66 -1.64 -16.81
CA GLY A 479 -1.22 -2.04 -18.09
C GLY A 479 -1.49 -3.54 -18.16
N VAL A 480 -2.13 -3.94 -19.25
CA VAL A 480 -2.40 -5.33 -19.58
C VAL A 480 -1.73 -5.65 -20.90
N ALA A 481 -1.07 -6.79 -21.00
CA ALA A 481 -0.36 -7.19 -22.22
C ALA A 481 -1.34 -7.38 -23.38
N ALA A 482 -0.88 -7.06 -24.61
CA ALA A 482 -1.64 -7.33 -25.82
C ALA A 482 -1.87 -8.84 -25.98
N ALA A 483 -2.98 -9.22 -26.61
CA ALA A 483 -3.37 -10.62 -26.79
C ALA A 483 -2.37 -11.48 -27.59
N SER A 484 -1.39 -10.85 -28.24
CA SER A 484 -0.32 -11.55 -28.98
C SER A 484 0.81 -12.10 -28.10
N ALA A 485 0.90 -11.66 -26.84
CA ALA A 485 1.88 -12.20 -25.89
C ALA A 485 1.39 -13.57 -25.40
N ALA A 486 2.26 -14.58 -25.46
CA ALA A 486 1.94 -15.90 -24.93
C ALA A 486 2.11 -15.90 -23.40
N PRO A 487 1.04 -15.93 -22.59
CA PRO A 487 1.13 -15.90 -21.13
C PRO A 487 1.62 -17.24 -20.58
N LEU A 488 2.26 -17.22 -19.39
CA LEU A 488 2.69 -18.46 -18.72
C LEU A 488 1.50 -19.35 -18.38
N PHE A 489 0.44 -18.75 -17.84
CA PHE A 489 -0.80 -19.45 -17.48
C PHE A 489 -1.91 -19.20 -18.50
N SER A 490 -2.84 -20.15 -18.63
CA SER A 490 -3.94 -20.07 -19.59
C SER A 490 -4.90 -18.92 -19.25
N PRO A 491 -5.23 -18.04 -20.20
CA PRO A 491 -6.27 -17.03 -20.01
C PRO A 491 -7.67 -17.63 -19.88
N ARG A 492 -7.86 -18.88 -20.27
CA ARG A 492 -9.13 -19.62 -20.17
C ARG A 492 -9.28 -20.39 -18.85
N ALA A 493 -8.27 -20.32 -17.98
CA ALA A 493 -8.30 -21.00 -16.68
C ALA A 493 -9.56 -20.62 -15.88
N ALA A 494 -10.36 -21.61 -15.54
CA ALA A 494 -11.64 -21.43 -14.85
C ALA A 494 -11.68 -22.10 -13.47
N PHE A 495 -10.56 -22.69 -13.02
CA PHE A 495 -10.50 -23.32 -11.72
C PHE A 495 -10.66 -22.26 -10.60
N PRO A 496 -11.48 -22.51 -9.57
CA PRO A 496 -11.76 -21.52 -8.52
C PRO A 496 -10.49 -21.06 -7.80
N PRO A 497 -10.29 -19.75 -7.57
CA PRO A 497 -9.24 -19.26 -6.69
C PRO A 497 -9.41 -19.76 -5.26
N ALA A 498 -8.29 -20.01 -4.56
CA ALA A 498 -8.31 -20.36 -3.14
C ALA A 498 -8.96 -19.25 -2.29
N ASN A 499 -9.44 -19.60 -1.10
CA ASN A 499 -9.91 -18.67 -0.06
C ASN A 499 -11.08 -17.75 -0.46
N ARG A 500 -11.89 -18.13 -1.47
CA ARG A 500 -13.15 -17.43 -1.80
C ARG A 500 -14.31 -18.08 -1.03
N PRO A 501 -15.03 -17.34 -0.17
CA PRO A 501 -16.16 -17.87 0.59
C PRO A 501 -17.47 -17.86 -0.23
N LEU A 502 -17.43 -18.37 -1.47
CA LEU A 502 -18.59 -18.49 -2.34
C LEU A 502 -18.88 -19.96 -2.60
N GLN A 503 -20.13 -20.41 -2.38
CA GLN A 503 -20.51 -21.83 -2.47
C GLN A 503 -20.17 -22.49 -3.82
N HIS A 504 -20.27 -21.73 -4.92
CA HIS A 504 -19.97 -22.23 -6.27
C HIS A 504 -18.50 -22.05 -6.70
N HIS A 505 -17.65 -21.54 -5.80
CA HIS A 505 -16.23 -21.29 -6.06
C HIS A 505 -15.32 -22.05 -5.10
N LEU A 506 -15.81 -23.17 -4.54
CA LEU A 506 -14.99 -24.01 -3.67
C LEU A 506 -14.05 -24.89 -4.49
N GLN A 507 -12.81 -24.96 -4.07
CA GLN A 507 -11.83 -25.89 -4.60
C GLN A 507 -12.14 -27.31 -4.11
N THR A 508 -12.67 -28.14 -5.00
CA THR A 508 -13.00 -29.55 -4.72
C THR A 508 -12.45 -30.43 -5.84
N LEU A 509 -12.31 -31.76 -5.58
CA LEU A 509 -11.94 -32.71 -6.62
C LEU A 509 -12.95 -32.74 -7.77
N LYS A 510 -14.24 -32.55 -7.49
CA LYS A 510 -15.28 -32.41 -8.51
C LYS A 510 -15.06 -31.15 -9.38
N ALA A 511 -14.72 -30.01 -8.77
CA ALA A 511 -14.40 -28.80 -9.50
C ALA A 511 -13.14 -28.99 -10.38
N LEU A 512 -12.13 -29.69 -9.88
CA LEU A 512 -10.93 -30.03 -10.64
C LEU A 512 -11.27 -30.95 -11.83
N HIS A 513 -12.07 -32.00 -11.59
CA HIS A 513 -12.51 -32.89 -12.66
C HIS A 513 -13.26 -32.15 -13.77
N THR A 514 -14.22 -31.30 -13.39
CA THR A 514 -14.97 -30.48 -14.33
C THR A 514 -14.04 -29.54 -15.12
N HIS A 515 -13.06 -28.92 -14.45
CA HIS A 515 -12.09 -28.05 -15.08
C HIS A 515 -11.21 -28.79 -16.10
N LEU A 516 -10.71 -29.99 -15.72
CA LEU A 516 -9.92 -30.84 -16.63
C LEU A 516 -10.71 -31.29 -17.88
N GLN A 517 -12.01 -31.58 -17.72
CA GLN A 517 -12.87 -31.95 -18.85
C GLN A 517 -13.22 -30.78 -19.76
N ALA A 518 -13.32 -29.57 -19.22
CA ALA A 518 -13.66 -28.37 -19.98
C ALA A 518 -12.48 -27.79 -20.76
N SER A 519 -11.25 -28.18 -20.42
CA SER A 519 -10.02 -27.68 -21.06
C SER A 519 -9.71 -28.46 -22.36
N GLU A 520 -9.12 -27.78 -23.34
CA GLU A 520 -8.76 -28.38 -24.65
C GLU A 520 -7.65 -29.44 -24.53
N SER A 521 -6.76 -29.30 -23.52
CA SER A 521 -5.68 -30.26 -23.25
C SER A 521 -5.37 -30.31 -21.76
N PHE A 522 -4.68 -31.37 -21.33
CA PHE A 522 -4.23 -31.48 -19.94
C PHE A 522 -3.25 -30.37 -19.58
N LEU A 523 -2.32 -30.03 -20.49
CA LEU A 523 -1.38 -28.92 -20.26
C LEU A 523 -2.12 -27.59 -20.05
N GLU A 524 -3.15 -27.29 -20.84
CA GLU A 524 -3.94 -26.08 -20.66
C GLU A 524 -4.62 -26.05 -19.30
N ALA A 525 -5.21 -27.17 -18.88
CA ALA A 525 -5.90 -27.29 -17.60
C ALA A 525 -4.97 -27.06 -16.39
N VAL A 526 -3.74 -27.60 -16.44
CA VAL A 526 -2.76 -27.44 -15.36
C VAL A 526 -1.94 -26.14 -15.46
N SER A 527 -2.07 -25.41 -16.57
CA SER A 527 -1.46 -24.08 -16.72
C SER A 527 -2.28 -23.01 -15.97
N ASP A 528 -2.50 -23.22 -14.69
CA ASP A 528 -3.17 -22.32 -13.74
C ASP A 528 -2.52 -22.47 -12.36
N LEU A 529 -2.04 -21.37 -11.78
CA LEU A 529 -1.42 -21.37 -10.44
C LEU A 529 -2.34 -21.99 -9.39
N HIS A 530 -3.65 -21.73 -9.45
CA HIS A 530 -4.61 -22.23 -8.48
C HIS A 530 -4.81 -23.75 -8.58
N VAL A 531 -4.74 -24.33 -9.78
CA VAL A 531 -4.74 -25.79 -9.97
C VAL A 531 -3.48 -26.41 -9.37
N LEU A 532 -2.30 -25.87 -9.72
CA LEU A 532 -1.03 -26.38 -9.22
C LEU A 532 -0.94 -26.28 -7.69
N PHE A 533 -1.40 -25.16 -7.14
CA PHE A 533 -1.44 -24.95 -5.69
C PHE A 533 -2.43 -25.87 -4.99
N TYR A 534 -3.60 -26.12 -5.60
CA TYR A 534 -4.56 -27.09 -5.09
C TYR A 534 -3.99 -28.50 -5.07
N LEU A 535 -3.31 -28.93 -6.14
CA LEU A 535 -2.64 -30.24 -6.20
C LEU A 535 -1.58 -30.40 -5.10
N ALA A 536 -0.84 -29.32 -4.82
CA ALA A 536 0.22 -29.31 -3.79
C ALA A 536 -0.30 -29.23 -2.35
N THR A 537 -1.53 -28.73 -2.14
CA THR A 537 -2.09 -28.48 -0.79
C THR A 537 -3.22 -29.41 -0.40
N ASN A 538 -3.72 -30.22 -1.31
CA ASN A 538 -4.81 -31.14 -1.00
C ASN A 538 -4.29 -32.37 -0.27
N GLU A 539 -4.69 -32.52 1.00
CA GLU A 539 -4.27 -33.61 1.89
C GLU A 539 -4.70 -34.99 1.39
N ALA A 540 -5.75 -35.08 0.57
CA ALA A 540 -6.20 -36.35 -0.02
C ALA A 540 -5.29 -36.85 -1.16
N LEU A 541 -4.43 -35.95 -1.70
CA LEU A 541 -3.52 -36.27 -2.79
C LEU A 541 -2.11 -36.48 -2.24
N PRO A 542 -1.44 -37.61 -2.52
CA PRO A 542 -0.08 -37.87 -2.08
C PRO A 542 0.95 -37.15 -2.97
N LEU A 543 0.70 -35.87 -3.31
CA LEU A 543 1.52 -35.07 -4.23
C LEU A 543 2.33 -34.05 -3.44
N SER A 544 3.65 -34.23 -3.41
CA SER A 544 4.59 -33.23 -2.91
C SER A 544 5.05 -32.31 -4.05
N LEU A 545 5.68 -31.18 -3.73
CA LEU A 545 6.27 -30.33 -4.75
C LEU A 545 7.35 -31.05 -5.59
N ASP A 546 8.00 -32.06 -5.02
CA ASP A 546 9.01 -32.84 -5.76
C ASP A 546 8.36 -33.78 -6.77
N THR A 547 7.22 -34.37 -6.44
CA THR A 547 6.44 -35.19 -7.39
C THR A 547 5.77 -34.36 -8.48
N LEU A 548 5.48 -33.08 -8.19
CA LEU A 548 4.97 -32.12 -9.16
C LEU A 548 6.06 -31.51 -10.05
N GLN A 549 7.35 -31.63 -9.70
CA GLN A 549 8.44 -30.95 -10.42
C GLN A 549 8.47 -31.21 -11.93
N PRO A 550 8.24 -32.45 -12.45
CA PRO A 550 8.18 -32.67 -13.90
C PRO A 550 7.01 -31.96 -14.56
N LEU A 551 5.84 -31.89 -13.88
CA LEU A 551 4.68 -31.16 -14.36
C LEU A 551 4.94 -29.64 -14.41
N LEU A 552 5.56 -29.08 -13.37
CA LEU A 552 5.96 -27.67 -13.35
C LEU A 552 6.91 -27.34 -14.50
N ALA A 553 7.89 -28.22 -14.78
CA ALA A 553 8.80 -28.07 -15.92
C ALA A 553 8.05 -28.12 -17.26
N ALA A 554 7.07 -29.00 -17.41
CA ALA A 554 6.23 -29.09 -18.60
C ALA A 554 5.41 -27.81 -18.82
N VAL A 555 4.85 -27.22 -17.74
CA VAL A 555 4.12 -25.93 -17.80
C VAL A 555 5.05 -24.79 -18.24
N ILE A 556 6.26 -24.70 -17.66
CA ILE A 556 7.24 -23.68 -18.05
C ILE A 556 7.65 -23.82 -19.53
N ALA A 557 7.95 -25.05 -19.95
CA ALA A 557 8.38 -25.35 -21.31
C ALA A 557 7.20 -25.37 -22.31
N ARG A 558 5.97 -25.36 -21.83
CA ARG A 558 4.74 -25.55 -22.64
C ARG A 558 4.77 -26.84 -23.45
N ASP A 559 5.26 -27.90 -22.83
CA ASP A 559 5.39 -29.22 -23.42
C ASP A 559 4.19 -30.10 -23.06
N ALA A 560 3.25 -30.25 -24.00
CA ALA A 560 2.06 -31.08 -23.81
C ALA A 560 2.42 -32.56 -23.63
N ALA A 561 3.44 -33.05 -24.37
CA ALA A 561 3.83 -34.47 -24.27
C ALA A 561 4.43 -34.78 -22.89
N ALA A 562 5.24 -33.86 -22.33
CA ALA A 562 5.79 -34.01 -20.98
C ALA A 562 4.67 -33.95 -19.91
N ALA A 563 3.67 -33.09 -20.09
CA ALA A 563 2.52 -33.02 -19.18
C ALA A 563 1.68 -34.30 -19.22
N ASP A 564 1.41 -34.85 -20.41
CA ASP A 564 0.68 -36.11 -20.58
C ASP A 564 1.47 -37.31 -20.06
N ALA A 565 2.81 -37.30 -20.20
CA ALA A 565 3.69 -38.30 -19.63
C ALA A 565 3.62 -38.31 -18.09
N TRP A 566 3.64 -37.11 -17.46
CA TRP A 566 3.45 -36.99 -16.00
C TRP A 566 2.08 -37.53 -15.54
N ARG A 567 1.01 -37.25 -16.31
CA ARG A 567 -0.34 -37.77 -16.00
C ARG A 567 -0.40 -39.30 -16.04
N SER A 568 0.45 -39.92 -16.86
CA SER A 568 0.55 -41.39 -16.97
C SER A 568 1.44 -42.02 -15.89
N ASP A 569 2.11 -41.22 -15.05
CA ASP A 569 2.95 -41.70 -13.94
C ASP A 569 2.08 -42.28 -12.80
N PRO A 570 2.53 -43.34 -12.12
CA PRO A 570 1.82 -43.91 -10.98
C PRO A 570 1.46 -42.91 -9.87
N SER A 571 2.27 -41.87 -9.70
CA SER A 571 2.00 -40.78 -8.72
C SER A 571 0.74 -40.00 -9.08
N ALA A 572 0.45 -39.83 -10.37
CA ALA A 572 -0.72 -39.12 -10.86
C ALA A 572 -1.95 -40.04 -10.99
N ALA A 573 -1.78 -41.36 -11.09
CA ALA A 573 -2.88 -42.34 -11.21
C ALA A 573 -3.88 -42.25 -10.04
N THR A 574 -3.39 -41.93 -8.84
CA THR A 574 -4.23 -41.71 -7.65
C THR A 574 -5.16 -40.49 -7.84
N LEU A 575 -4.72 -39.47 -8.55
CA LEU A 575 -5.53 -38.28 -8.88
C LEU A 575 -6.74 -38.66 -9.73
N ASP A 576 -6.54 -39.40 -10.82
CA ASP A 576 -7.63 -39.81 -11.71
C ASP A 576 -8.64 -40.74 -10.98
N HIS A 577 -8.18 -41.66 -10.10
CA HIS A 577 -9.04 -42.48 -9.27
C HIS A 577 -9.88 -41.67 -8.28
N LEU A 578 -9.28 -40.71 -7.56
CA LEU A 578 -10.00 -39.88 -6.61
C LEU A 578 -10.98 -38.92 -7.29
N MET A 579 -10.64 -38.41 -8.46
CA MET A 579 -11.54 -37.58 -9.25
C MET A 579 -12.74 -38.38 -9.74
N SER A 580 -12.54 -39.58 -10.25
CA SER A 580 -13.62 -40.48 -10.71
C SER A 580 -14.54 -40.84 -9.55
N ALA A 581 -13.98 -41.22 -8.41
CA ALA A 581 -14.76 -41.54 -7.21
C ALA A 581 -15.57 -40.34 -6.70
N SER A 582 -15.03 -39.11 -6.82
CA SER A 582 -15.73 -37.89 -6.40
C SER A 582 -16.81 -37.44 -7.39
N ALA A 583 -16.73 -37.87 -8.65
CA ALA A 583 -17.74 -37.58 -9.66
C ALA A 583 -18.99 -38.46 -9.49
N ASP A 584 -18.80 -39.72 -9.03
CA ASP A 584 -19.88 -40.70 -8.83
C ASP A 584 -20.66 -40.44 -7.53
N HIS A 585 -20.08 -39.78 -6.54
CA HIS A 585 -20.80 -39.29 -5.38
C HIS A 585 -21.48 -37.94 -5.70
N GLU A 586 -22.69 -38.03 -6.28
CA GLU A 586 -23.65 -36.95 -6.00
C GLU A 586 -23.84 -36.91 -4.49
N PRO A 587 -23.77 -35.76 -3.81
CA PRO A 587 -24.38 -35.65 -2.51
C PRO A 587 -25.85 -35.99 -2.76
N GLU A 588 -26.33 -37.16 -2.37
CA GLU A 588 -27.75 -37.37 -2.16
C GLU A 588 -28.20 -36.11 -1.41
N SER A 589 -28.97 -35.30 -2.14
CA SER A 589 -29.74 -34.24 -1.51
C SER A 589 -30.26 -34.83 -0.23
N ALA A 590 -30.03 -34.16 0.89
CA ALA A 590 -30.59 -34.50 2.18
C ALA A 590 -32.14 -34.45 2.10
N ALA A 591 -32.68 -35.44 1.42
CA ALA A 591 -34.08 -35.83 1.42
C ALA A 591 -34.19 -37.09 2.28
N GLY A 592 -34.18 -36.90 3.62
CA GLY A 592 -34.36 -38.01 4.53
C GLY A 592 -33.96 -37.71 5.96
N LEU A 593 -34.34 -36.59 6.53
CA LEU A 593 -34.68 -36.43 7.95
C LEU A 593 -35.85 -35.49 8.04
N GLY A 594 -37.04 -36.09 8.15
CA GLY A 594 -38.29 -35.39 8.44
C GLY A 594 -38.17 -34.64 9.77
N GLY A 595 -38.11 -33.34 9.67
CA GLY A 595 -38.24 -32.38 10.74
C GLY A 595 -38.76 -31.10 10.12
N ALA A 596 -40.05 -30.81 10.34
CA ALA A 596 -40.74 -29.63 9.87
C ALA A 596 -40.01 -28.33 10.30
N GLY A 597 -39.33 -27.67 9.35
CA GLY A 597 -38.72 -26.39 9.53
C GLY A 597 -38.47 -25.80 8.13
N GLY A 598 -39.35 -24.87 7.68
CA GLY A 598 -39.45 -24.38 6.33
C GLY A 598 -38.11 -23.99 5.72
N ALA A 599 -37.86 -24.47 4.50
CA ALA A 599 -36.80 -24.03 3.62
C ALA A 599 -36.91 -22.51 3.43
N GLY A 600 -35.95 -21.78 3.95
CA GLY A 600 -35.93 -20.33 3.87
C GLY A 600 -35.85 -19.90 2.39
N ALA A 601 -36.96 -19.49 1.83
CA ALA A 601 -37.02 -18.92 0.50
C ALA A 601 -36.09 -17.71 0.42
N VAL A 602 -35.23 -17.67 -0.56
CA VAL A 602 -34.34 -16.54 -0.89
C VAL A 602 -35.14 -15.54 -1.69
N TRP A 603 -35.06 -14.25 -1.38
CA TRP A 603 -35.67 -13.21 -2.20
C TRP A 603 -34.61 -12.31 -2.85
N THR A 604 -34.84 -11.92 -4.08
CA THR A 604 -33.93 -11.06 -4.83
C THR A 604 -34.35 -9.61 -4.64
N CYS A 605 -33.42 -8.76 -4.21
CA CYS A 605 -33.67 -7.32 -4.09
C CYS A 605 -33.89 -6.71 -5.49
N GLN A 606 -35.00 -6.00 -5.65
CA GLN A 606 -35.32 -5.35 -6.93
C GLN A 606 -34.40 -4.16 -7.26
N MET A 607 -33.74 -3.58 -6.25
CA MET A 607 -32.87 -2.43 -6.44
C MET A 607 -31.41 -2.81 -6.76
N CYS A 608 -30.86 -3.86 -6.12
CA CYS A 608 -29.46 -4.25 -6.29
C CYS A 608 -29.28 -5.72 -6.72
N THR A 609 -30.37 -6.42 -7.06
CA THR A 609 -30.40 -7.83 -7.49
C THR A 609 -29.74 -8.82 -6.54
N PHE A 610 -29.39 -8.40 -5.32
CA PHE A 610 -28.79 -9.26 -4.31
C PHE A 610 -29.79 -10.30 -3.78
N HIS A 611 -29.36 -11.55 -3.59
CA HIS A 611 -30.17 -12.62 -3.04
C HIS A 611 -30.12 -12.61 -1.50
N ASN A 612 -31.21 -12.21 -0.87
CA ASN A 612 -31.36 -12.10 0.57
C ASN A 612 -32.03 -13.34 1.16
N HIS A 613 -31.71 -13.71 2.40
CA HIS A 613 -32.41 -14.75 3.13
C HIS A 613 -33.79 -14.28 3.62
N ASN A 614 -34.76 -15.18 3.63
CA ASN A 614 -36.19 -14.86 3.86
C ASN A 614 -36.51 -14.29 5.26
N GLN A 615 -35.56 -14.25 6.17
CA GLN A 615 -35.74 -13.76 7.55
C GLN A 615 -35.53 -12.24 7.70
N ARG A 616 -35.23 -11.52 6.63
CA ARG A 616 -34.98 -10.08 6.67
C ARG A 616 -35.93 -9.32 5.75
N ASP A 617 -36.49 -8.25 6.29
CA ASP A 617 -37.41 -7.36 5.57
C ASP A 617 -36.70 -6.24 4.79
N ALA A 618 -35.38 -6.15 4.90
CA ALA A 618 -34.54 -5.21 4.16
C ALA A 618 -33.35 -5.93 3.51
N CYS A 619 -32.91 -5.44 2.37
CA CYS A 619 -31.76 -5.98 1.64
C CYS A 619 -30.47 -5.77 2.44
N GLU A 620 -29.68 -6.85 2.61
CA GLU A 620 -28.39 -6.80 3.30
C GLU A 620 -27.37 -5.92 2.58
N MET A 621 -27.54 -5.77 1.25
CA MET A 621 -26.62 -5.05 0.40
C MET A 621 -26.89 -3.54 0.33
N CYS A 622 -28.15 -3.14 0.14
CA CYS A 622 -28.51 -1.74 -0.08
C CYS A 622 -29.47 -1.17 0.97
N ALA A 623 -29.78 -1.95 2.02
CA ALA A 623 -30.71 -1.60 3.10
C ALA A 623 -32.13 -1.22 2.67
N MET A 624 -32.50 -1.42 1.38
CA MET A 624 -33.84 -1.13 0.88
C MET A 624 -34.85 -2.19 1.36
N PRO A 625 -36.07 -1.78 1.76
CA PRO A 625 -37.10 -2.71 2.16
C PRO A 625 -37.48 -3.67 1.03
N ARG A 626 -37.86 -4.91 1.39
CA ARG A 626 -38.22 -5.99 0.46
C ARG A 626 -39.33 -5.62 -0.53
N ASN A 627 -40.24 -4.75 -0.12
CA ASN A 627 -41.46 -4.36 -0.88
C ASN A 627 -41.41 -2.91 -1.37
N SER A 628 -40.25 -2.28 -1.50
CA SER A 628 -40.19 -0.95 -2.12
C SER A 628 -40.44 -1.09 -3.63
N ALA A 629 -41.71 -0.98 -4.02
CA ALA A 629 -42.05 -0.72 -5.41
C ALA A 629 -41.65 0.71 -5.78
N MET A 630 -41.10 0.88 -7.00
CA MET A 630 -40.94 2.20 -7.60
C MET A 630 -42.28 2.91 -7.75
#